data_a44af06498483dfcd3da491455b8d533
#
_entry.id   a44af06498483dfcd3da491455b8d533
#
_cell.length_a   1.000
_cell.length_b   1.000
_cell.length_c   1.000
_cell.angle_alpha   90.00
_cell.angle_beta   90.00
_cell.angle_gamma   90.00
#
_symmetry.space_group_name_H-M   'P 1'
#
loop_
_entity.id
_entity.type
_entity.pdbx_description
1 polymer ?
#
loop_
_entity_poly.entity_id
_entity_poly.type
_entity_poly.pdbx_seq_one_letter_code
_entity_poly.pdbx_strand_id
1 'polypeptide(L)'
;MNIDIKISLYKLVHCKFFDPDQMNIFLKSLKGIAEETRLRILALCGKTELSVSELTSILNQSQPRVSRHLKLLVEAGLLERFREGPWAFYRASEKDRPDGFAPALLALIPLNDPVFEEDRARLEMVRQNRISKAESFFKQNAKEWDGIRRLH
;
A
#
# COMPACT_ATOMS: atom_id res chain seq x y z
N MET A 1 1.84 30.23 -25.24
CA MET A 1 2.37 29.30 -24.21
C MET A 1 1.91 29.84 -22.87
N ASN A 2 1.03 29.08 -22.24
CA ASN A 2 0.23 29.51 -21.09
C ASN A 2 1.12 29.80 -19.87
N ILE A 3 0.86 30.88 -19.13
CA ILE A 3 1.60 31.32 -17.94
C ILE A 3 1.62 30.22 -16.87
N ASP A 4 0.55 29.44 -16.77
CA ASP A 4 0.41 28.31 -15.82
C ASP A 4 1.40 27.19 -16.09
N ILE A 5 1.73 26.91 -17.35
CA ILE A 5 2.73 25.90 -17.72
C ILE A 5 4.14 26.37 -17.36
N LYS A 6 4.44 27.68 -17.54
CA LYS A 6 5.73 28.25 -17.11
C LYS A 6 5.90 28.25 -15.60
N ILE A 7 4.85 28.56 -14.84
CA ILE A 7 4.88 28.52 -13.37
C ILE A 7 5.02 27.07 -12.87
N SER A 8 4.35 26.11 -13.52
CA SER A 8 4.47 24.69 -13.19
C SER A 8 5.86 24.15 -13.50
N LEU A 9 6.42 24.49 -14.68
CA LEU A 9 7.80 24.14 -15.04
C LEU A 9 8.84 24.85 -14.15
N TYR A 10 8.60 26.11 -13.80
CA TYR A 10 9.49 26.86 -12.91
C TYR A 10 9.47 26.28 -11.47
N LYS A 11 8.30 25.88 -10.96
CA LYS A 11 8.18 25.13 -9.69
C LYS A 11 8.86 23.76 -9.79
N LEU A 12 8.76 23.05 -10.93
CA LEU A 12 9.41 21.75 -11.12
C LEU A 12 10.94 21.88 -11.16
N VAL A 13 11.48 22.99 -11.70
CA VAL A 13 12.92 23.20 -11.86
C VAL A 13 13.55 23.87 -10.64
N HIS A 14 12.82 24.74 -9.93
CA HIS A 14 13.35 25.54 -8.83
C HIS A 14 12.98 25.05 -7.41
N CYS A 15 12.07 24.07 -7.28
CA CYS A 15 11.74 23.47 -5.99
C CYS A 15 12.69 22.36 -5.52
N LYS A 16 13.84 22.21 -6.16
CA LYS A 16 14.94 21.38 -5.63
C LYS A 16 16.07 22.28 -5.15
N PHE A 17 15.83 22.98 -4.06
CA PHE A 17 16.95 23.27 -3.18
C PHE A 17 17.68 21.95 -2.95
N PHE A 18 18.96 21.91 -3.31
CA PHE A 18 19.83 20.76 -3.13
C PHE A 18 20.01 20.54 -1.61
N ASP A 19 19.06 19.81 -1.04
CA ASP A 19 19.18 19.29 0.32
C ASP A 19 20.03 18.02 0.22
N PRO A 20 21.21 17.98 0.86
CA PRO A 20 22.05 16.78 0.88
C PRO A 20 21.30 15.53 1.34
N ASP A 21 20.28 15.70 2.19
CA ASP A 21 19.47 14.61 2.68
C ASP A 21 18.51 14.03 1.62
N GLN A 22 18.09 14.82 0.63
CA GLN A 22 17.22 14.34 -0.45
C GLN A 22 17.86 13.22 -1.28
N MET A 23 19.16 13.32 -1.58
CA MET A 23 19.87 12.26 -2.31
C MET A 23 19.90 10.97 -1.49
N ASN A 24 20.16 11.06 -0.19
CA ASN A 24 20.17 9.91 0.71
C ASN A 24 18.78 9.26 0.82
N ILE A 25 17.73 10.08 0.95
CA ILE A 25 16.34 9.62 0.98
C ILE A 25 15.99 8.90 -0.34
N PHE A 26 16.33 9.50 -1.47
CA PHE A 26 16.09 8.92 -2.79
C PHE A 26 16.82 7.58 -2.97
N LEU A 27 18.11 7.52 -2.65
CA LEU A 27 18.91 6.29 -2.71
C LEU A 27 18.36 5.21 -1.77
N LYS A 28 17.91 5.59 -0.58
CA LYS A 28 17.28 4.68 0.38
C LYS A 28 15.97 4.09 -0.17
N SER A 29 15.16 4.92 -0.82
CA SER A 29 13.92 4.47 -1.48
C SER A 29 14.21 3.52 -2.63
N LEU A 30 15.18 3.83 -3.49
CA LEU A 30 15.59 2.96 -4.59
C LEU A 30 16.15 1.62 -4.09
N LYS A 31 17.02 1.62 -3.09
CA LYS A 31 17.54 0.40 -2.47
C LYS A 31 16.41 -0.39 -1.78
N GLY A 32 15.47 0.33 -1.18
CA GLY A 32 14.31 -0.27 -0.53
C GLY A 32 13.42 -1.05 -1.49
N ILE A 33 13.31 -0.63 -2.77
CA ILE A 33 12.43 -1.27 -3.76
C ILE A 33 13.17 -2.28 -4.66
N ALA A 34 14.49 -2.26 -4.72
CA ALA A 34 15.30 -3.05 -5.65
C ALA A 34 15.32 -4.56 -5.31
N GLU A 35 14.13 -5.18 -5.27
CA GLU A 35 13.93 -6.63 -5.12
C GLU A 35 12.46 -6.94 -5.50
N GLU A 36 12.24 -8.04 -6.19
CA GLU A 36 10.94 -8.43 -6.75
C GLU A 36 9.80 -8.44 -5.72
N THR A 37 10.00 -9.09 -4.57
CA THR A 37 8.95 -9.18 -3.55
C THR A 37 8.57 -7.80 -3.03
N ARG A 38 9.52 -6.89 -2.87
CA ARG A 38 9.25 -5.52 -2.41
C ARG A 38 8.51 -4.68 -3.45
N LEU A 39 8.82 -4.85 -4.74
CA LEU A 39 8.03 -4.27 -5.84
C LEU A 39 6.58 -4.75 -5.80
N ARG A 40 6.38 -6.05 -5.63
CA ARG A 40 5.06 -6.66 -5.54
C ARG A 40 4.27 -6.15 -4.34
N ILE A 41 4.89 -6.06 -3.17
CA ILE A 41 4.27 -5.49 -1.96
C ILE A 41 3.87 -4.03 -2.20
N LEU A 42 4.76 -3.21 -2.76
CA LEU A 42 4.45 -1.81 -3.03
C LEU A 42 3.28 -1.67 -4.01
N ALA A 43 3.26 -2.47 -5.09
CA ALA A 43 2.17 -2.47 -6.06
C ALA A 43 0.81 -2.86 -5.44
N LEU A 44 0.80 -3.85 -4.55
CA LEU A 44 -0.40 -4.28 -3.82
C LEU A 44 -0.89 -3.22 -2.85
N CYS A 45 0.01 -2.68 -2.02
CA CYS A 45 -0.30 -1.63 -1.04
C CYS A 45 -0.61 -0.27 -1.69
N GLY A 46 -0.24 -0.06 -2.95
CA GLY A 46 -0.66 1.08 -3.76
C GLY A 46 -2.12 1.03 -4.21
N LYS A 47 -2.75 -0.15 -4.18
CA LYS A 47 -4.15 -0.35 -4.58
C LYS A 47 -5.11 -0.36 -3.40
N THR A 48 -4.67 -0.87 -2.26
CA THR A 48 -5.48 -1.01 -1.06
C THR A 48 -4.62 -1.26 0.17
N GLU A 49 -5.19 -1.06 1.33
CA GLU A 49 -4.58 -1.36 2.62
C GLU A 49 -4.63 -2.86 2.88
N LEU A 50 -3.50 -3.44 3.27
CA LEU A 50 -3.35 -4.88 3.48
C LEU A 50 -2.66 -5.19 4.80
N SER A 51 -3.13 -6.25 5.47
CA SER A 51 -2.47 -6.81 6.65
C SER A 51 -1.32 -7.75 6.26
N VAL A 52 -0.45 -8.09 7.22
CA VAL A 52 0.65 -9.05 7.01
C VAL A 52 0.11 -10.41 6.54
N SER A 53 -0.97 -10.89 7.15
CA SER A 53 -1.57 -12.19 6.80
C SER A 53 -2.12 -12.22 5.37
N GLU A 54 -2.75 -11.14 4.93
CA GLU A 54 -3.24 -11.01 3.57
C GLU A 54 -2.10 -10.96 2.55
N LEU A 55 -1.06 -10.16 2.83
CA LEU A 55 0.13 -10.10 1.99
C LEU A 55 0.84 -11.47 1.92
N THR A 56 0.94 -12.19 3.04
CA THR A 56 1.49 -13.55 3.09
C THR A 56 0.71 -14.49 2.18
N SER A 57 -0.62 -14.42 2.21
CA SER A 57 -1.49 -15.21 1.37
C SER A 57 -1.35 -14.86 -0.12
N ILE A 58 -1.36 -13.56 -0.46
CA ILE A 58 -1.26 -13.09 -1.86
C ILE A 58 0.10 -13.47 -2.46
N LEU A 59 1.18 -13.21 -1.73
CA LEU A 59 2.55 -13.45 -2.20
C LEU A 59 2.96 -14.92 -2.15
N ASN A 60 2.19 -15.78 -1.46
CA ASN A 60 2.54 -17.17 -1.18
C ASN A 60 3.93 -17.31 -0.57
N GLN A 61 4.23 -16.50 0.43
CA GLN A 61 5.50 -16.47 1.14
C GLN A 61 5.29 -16.58 2.65
N SER A 62 6.33 -16.96 3.40
CA SER A 62 6.26 -17.06 4.84
C SER A 62 6.10 -15.69 5.51
N GLN A 63 5.38 -15.65 6.62
CA GLN A 63 5.15 -14.41 7.37
C GLN A 63 6.45 -13.72 7.83
N PRO A 64 7.49 -14.41 8.31
CA PRO A 64 8.75 -13.77 8.69
C PRO A 64 9.43 -13.07 7.50
N ARG A 65 9.36 -13.67 6.30
CA ARG A 65 9.92 -13.08 5.08
C ARG A 65 9.15 -11.82 4.67
N VAL A 66 7.83 -11.90 4.62
CA VAL A 66 6.97 -10.74 4.30
C VAL A 66 7.17 -9.62 5.32
N SER A 67 7.20 -9.93 6.62
CA SER A 67 7.42 -8.95 7.68
C SER A 67 8.77 -8.22 7.55
N ARG A 68 9.83 -8.93 7.15
CA ARG A 68 11.15 -8.32 6.88
C ARG A 68 11.08 -7.34 5.72
N HIS A 69 10.43 -7.71 4.62
CA HIS A 69 10.27 -6.83 3.46
C HIS A 69 9.42 -5.60 3.79
N LEU A 70 8.34 -5.77 4.56
CA LEU A 70 7.50 -4.66 5.03
C LEU A 70 8.30 -3.67 5.88
N LYS A 71 9.12 -4.17 6.81
CA LYS A 71 10.00 -3.31 7.63
C LYS A 71 10.93 -2.47 6.75
N LEU A 72 11.60 -3.08 5.78
CA LEU A 72 12.52 -2.36 4.87
C LEU A 72 11.79 -1.29 4.05
N LEU A 73 10.57 -1.58 3.56
CA LEU A 73 9.77 -0.62 2.80
C LEU A 73 9.28 0.55 3.66
N VAL A 74 8.90 0.30 4.91
CA VAL A 74 8.54 1.36 5.87
C VAL A 74 9.76 2.23 6.21
N GLU A 75 10.91 1.62 6.48
CA GLU A 75 12.16 2.34 6.74
C GLU A 75 12.64 3.15 5.53
N ALA A 76 12.33 2.69 4.32
CA ALA A 76 12.60 3.40 3.08
C ALA A 76 11.60 4.53 2.78
N GLY A 77 10.56 4.71 3.60
CA GLY A 77 9.53 5.72 3.41
C GLY A 77 8.55 5.42 2.26
N LEU A 78 8.51 4.18 1.78
CA LEU A 78 7.66 3.75 0.67
C LEU A 78 6.31 3.23 1.13
N LEU A 79 6.22 2.69 2.34
CA LEU A 79 4.99 2.24 2.98
C LEU A 79 4.76 2.95 4.30
N GLU A 80 3.49 3.08 4.65
CA GLU A 80 3.02 3.47 5.96
C GLU A 80 2.37 2.28 6.66
N ARG A 81 2.69 2.14 7.96
CA ARG A 81 2.05 1.17 8.84
C ARG A 81 1.12 1.91 9.77
N PHE A 82 -0.12 1.47 9.85
CA PHE A 82 -1.10 2.01 10.80
C PHE A 82 -1.88 0.87 11.48
N ARG A 83 -2.66 1.20 12.50
CA ARG A 83 -3.44 0.23 13.25
C ARG A 83 -4.93 0.57 13.20
N GLU A 84 -5.73 -0.47 13.03
CA GLU A 84 -7.18 -0.44 13.26
C GLU A 84 -7.52 -1.52 14.29
N GLY A 85 -7.83 -1.09 15.52
CA GLY A 85 -8.00 -2.01 16.64
C GLY A 85 -6.75 -2.85 16.89
N PRO A 86 -6.88 -4.19 16.98
CA PRO A 86 -5.74 -5.09 17.19
C PRO A 86 -4.93 -5.37 15.92
N TRP A 87 -5.40 -4.90 14.75
CA TRP A 87 -4.82 -5.23 13.44
C TRP A 87 -3.85 -4.17 12.95
N ALA A 88 -2.75 -4.60 12.35
CA ALA A 88 -1.81 -3.73 11.65
C ALA A 88 -2.00 -3.85 10.14
N PHE A 89 -2.11 -2.70 9.48
CA PHE A 89 -2.26 -2.58 8.04
C PHE A 89 -1.11 -1.78 7.44
N TYR A 90 -0.90 -1.97 6.15
CA TYR A 90 0.13 -1.31 5.35
C TYR A 90 -0.51 -0.72 4.10
N ARG A 91 -0.08 0.49 3.74
CA ARG A 91 -0.45 1.18 2.50
C ARG A 91 0.76 1.89 1.91
N ALA A 92 0.71 2.20 0.63
CA ALA A 92 1.73 3.04 0.02
C ALA A 92 1.70 4.44 0.62
N SER A 93 2.87 5.05 0.81
CA SER A 93 2.99 6.42 1.32
C SER A 93 2.33 7.42 0.37
N GLU A 94 1.61 8.39 0.91
CA GLU A 94 0.83 9.37 0.12
C GLU A 94 1.70 10.43 -0.56
N LYS A 95 1.12 11.10 -1.58
CA LYS A 95 1.78 12.13 -2.39
C LYS A 95 2.25 13.35 -1.61
N ASP A 96 1.59 13.66 -0.50
CA ASP A 96 1.78 14.94 0.22
C ASP A 96 2.96 14.92 1.19
N ARG A 97 3.70 13.82 1.27
CA ARG A 97 4.99 13.81 1.97
C ARG A 97 6.04 14.47 1.08
N PRO A 98 6.78 15.46 1.60
CA PRO A 98 7.85 16.13 0.86
C PRO A 98 8.87 15.17 0.23
N ASP A 99 9.00 13.98 0.82
CA ASP A 99 9.96 12.94 0.49
C ASP A 99 9.31 11.74 -0.23
N GLY A 100 8.05 11.83 -0.63
CA GLY A 100 7.24 10.70 -1.11
C GLY A 100 7.59 10.25 -2.52
N PHE A 101 8.48 9.25 -2.64
CA PHE A 101 8.81 8.62 -3.93
C PHE A 101 7.86 7.48 -4.31
N ALA A 102 7.02 7.00 -3.39
CA ALA A 102 6.14 5.85 -3.63
C ALA A 102 5.21 6.04 -4.85
N PRO A 103 4.51 7.18 -5.04
CA PRO A 103 3.67 7.37 -6.23
C PRO A 103 4.45 7.37 -7.54
N ALA A 104 5.65 7.96 -7.57
CA ALA A 104 6.51 7.97 -8.75
C ALA A 104 7.00 6.57 -9.10
N LEU A 105 7.42 5.80 -8.09
CA LEU A 105 7.85 4.41 -8.27
C LEU A 105 6.71 3.51 -8.70
N LEU A 106 5.50 3.67 -8.12
CA LEU A 106 4.30 2.93 -8.53
C LEU A 106 3.96 3.15 -10.02
N ALA A 107 4.14 4.38 -10.52
CA ALA A 107 3.90 4.69 -11.94
C ALA A 107 4.89 4.02 -12.89
N LEU A 108 6.06 3.59 -12.39
CA LEU A 108 7.11 2.93 -13.19
C LEU A 108 7.06 1.41 -13.13
N ILE A 109 6.28 0.82 -12.21
CA ILE A 109 6.17 -0.65 -12.10
C ILE A 109 5.51 -1.23 -13.35
N PRO A 110 6.11 -2.24 -14.01
CA PRO A 110 5.55 -2.90 -15.19
C PRO A 110 4.42 -3.86 -14.78
N LEU A 111 3.23 -3.32 -14.48
CA LEU A 111 2.08 -4.07 -13.95
C LEU A 111 1.50 -5.11 -14.92
N ASN A 112 1.96 -5.15 -16.16
CA ASN A 112 1.61 -6.14 -17.18
C ASN A 112 2.48 -7.42 -17.13
N ASP A 113 3.47 -7.47 -16.25
CA ASP A 113 4.23 -8.69 -16.00
C ASP A 113 3.33 -9.75 -15.37
N PRO A 114 3.46 -11.05 -15.76
CA PRO A 114 2.62 -12.15 -15.25
C PRO A 114 2.59 -12.25 -13.73
N VAL A 115 3.68 -11.93 -13.03
CA VAL A 115 3.72 -12.00 -11.57
C VAL A 115 2.75 -11.01 -10.90
N PHE A 116 2.58 -9.82 -11.47
CA PHE A 116 1.61 -8.83 -10.96
C PHE A 116 0.16 -9.20 -11.33
N GLU A 117 -0.04 -9.89 -12.45
CA GLU A 117 -1.33 -10.43 -12.83
C GLU A 117 -1.82 -11.49 -11.84
N GLU A 118 -0.95 -12.42 -11.47
CA GLU A 118 -1.25 -13.44 -10.45
C GLU A 118 -1.55 -12.81 -9.08
N ASP A 119 -0.75 -11.84 -8.67
CA ASP A 119 -0.96 -11.12 -7.42
C ASP A 119 -2.30 -10.38 -7.42
N ARG A 120 -2.70 -9.79 -8.55
CA ARG A 120 -3.99 -9.13 -8.71
C ARG A 120 -5.14 -10.09 -8.55
N ALA A 121 -5.05 -11.28 -9.14
CA ALA A 121 -6.07 -12.33 -9.00
C ALA A 121 -6.22 -12.77 -7.52
N ARG A 122 -5.10 -12.97 -6.81
CA ARG A 122 -5.11 -13.32 -5.38
C ARG A 122 -5.63 -12.17 -4.50
N LEU A 123 -5.32 -10.93 -4.84
CA LEU A 123 -5.87 -9.74 -4.17
C LEU A 123 -7.40 -9.70 -4.28
N GLU A 124 -7.94 -10.01 -5.45
CA GLU A 124 -9.39 -10.06 -5.64
C GLU A 124 -10.04 -11.14 -4.76
N MET A 125 -9.42 -12.30 -4.61
CA MET A 125 -9.88 -13.33 -3.68
C MET A 125 -9.90 -12.82 -2.22
N VAL A 126 -8.88 -12.07 -1.80
CA VAL A 126 -8.83 -11.46 -0.47
C VAL A 126 -9.97 -10.45 -0.29
N ARG A 127 -10.25 -9.63 -1.29
CA ARG A 127 -11.37 -8.67 -1.28
C ARG A 127 -12.72 -9.38 -1.14
N GLN A 128 -12.94 -10.44 -1.91
CA GLN A 128 -14.18 -11.24 -1.82
C GLN A 128 -14.33 -11.88 -0.44
N ASN A 129 -13.25 -12.39 0.14
CA ASN A 129 -13.26 -12.93 1.51
C ASN A 129 -13.63 -11.88 2.56
N ARG A 130 -13.15 -10.64 2.42
CA ARG A 130 -13.54 -9.52 3.31
C ARG A 130 -15.02 -9.24 3.23
N ILE A 131 -15.56 -9.17 2.02
CA ILE A 131 -17.00 -8.93 1.79
C ILE A 131 -17.82 -10.04 2.42
N SER A 132 -17.50 -11.30 2.16
CA SER A 132 -18.23 -12.46 2.71
C SER A 132 -18.20 -12.49 4.25
N LYS A 133 -17.07 -12.15 4.86
CA LYS A 133 -16.95 -12.05 6.32
C LYS A 133 -17.82 -10.93 6.89
N ALA A 134 -17.81 -9.76 6.24
CA ALA A 134 -18.65 -8.64 6.66
C ALA A 134 -20.14 -8.97 6.56
N GLU A 135 -20.56 -9.57 5.44
CA GLU A 135 -21.96 -10.01 5.26
C GLU A 135 -22.40 -11.03 6.30
N SER A 136 -21.53 -12.01 6.61
CA SER A 136 -21.80 -13.03 7.64
C SER A 136 -21.96 -12.39 9.01
N PHE A 137 -21.09 -11.45 9.35
CA PHE A 137 -21.13 -10.70 10.61
C PHE A 137 -22.45 -9.88 10.72
N PHE A 138 -22.82 -9.17 9.68
CA PHE A 138 -24.07 -8.40 9.66
C PHE A 138 -25.32 -9.30 9.77
N LYS A 139 -25.35 -10.43 9.08
CA LYS A 139 -26.46 -11.41 9.17
C LYS A 139 -26.60 -11.99 10.58
N GLN A 140 -25.48 -12.28 11.24
CA GLN A 140 -25.48 -12.81 12.59
C GLN A 140 -26.00 -11.76 13.59
N ASN A 141 -25.48 -10.54 13.52
CA ASN A 141 -25.90 -9.46 14.41
C ASN A 141 -27.36 -9.03 14.16
N ALA A 142 -27.83 -9.02 12.92
CA ALA A 142 -29.24 -8.72 12.62
C ALA A 142 -30.21 -9.69 13.32
N LYS A 143 -29.86 -10.98 13.39
CA LYS A 143 -30.67 -11.98 14.11
C LYS A 143 -30.70 -11.70 15.62
N GLU A 144 -29.62 -11.28 16.21
CA GLU A 144 -29.55 -10.90 17.62
C GLU A 144 -30.39 -9.65 17.93
N TRP A 145 -30.32 -8.64 17.06
CA TRP A 145 -31.14 -7.42 17.18
C TRP A 145 -32.64 -7.67 17.06
N ASP A 146 -33.05 -8.57 16.17
CA ASP A 146 -34.46 -8.98 16.04
C ASP A 146 -34.91 -9.78 17.27
N GLY A 147 -34.03 -10.55 17.89
CA GLY A 147 -34.30 -11.23 19.16
C GLY A 147 -34.56 -10.25 20.30
N ILE A 148 -33.73 -9.18 20.40
CA ILE A 148 -33.86 -8.14 21.43
C ILE A 148 -35.14 -7.32 21.24
N ARG A 149 -35.49 -6.96 19.98
CA ARG A 149 -36.73 -6.22 19.70
C ARG A 149 -38.03 -6.98 20.01
N ARG A 150 -37.99 -8.31 20.01
CA ARG A 150 -39.18 -9.15 20.37
C ARG A 150 -39.39 -9.28 21.88
N LEU A 151 -38.42 -8.83 22.69
CA LEU A 151 -38.48 -8.87 24.15
C LEU A 151 -39.03 -7.57 24.77
N HIS A 152 -39.35 -6.57 23.98
CA HIS A 152 -39.96 -5.29 24.34
C HIS A 152 -41.25 -5.08 23.55
#